data_f5f49c16f57c332536a0e59d2d2e29a9
#
_entry.id   f5f49c16f57c332536a0e59d2d2e29a9
#
_cell.length_a   1.000
_cell.length_b   1.000
_cell.length_c   1.000
_cell.angle_alpha   90.00
_cell.angle_beta   90.00
_cell.angle_gamma   90.00
#
_symmetry.space_group_name_H-M   'P 1'
#
loop_
_entity.id
_entity.type
_entity.pdbx_description
1 polymer ?
#
loop_
_entity_poly.entity_id
_entity_poly.type
_entity_poly.pdbx_seq_one_letter_code
_entity_poly.pdbx_strand_id
1 'polypeptide(L)'
;MAHQVVELECPGCGASVTTSTQHCEYCGRQIVITTFNSVRGMTPLDINKQANAYRKAMAQNPDDQGLNASIAFCYFKLKLYDKAIPHFEKAIEDNFDNSETYFYLAISLLKGKKAFLTPRPVIDKIEEYLDAAMMIEPKGIYYYFKAYIRYDHHYRKSYNVSPNYRQLLMQAQQAGLSQTDVRELYELLGVARPDCL
;
A
#
# COMPACT_ATOMS: atom_id res chain seq x y z
N MET A 1 7.25 20.66 -7.76
CA MET A 1 6.69 21.63 -6.77
C MET A 1 7.49 21.49 -5.49
N ALA A 2 7.76 22.59 -4.75
CA ALA A 2 8.50 22.50 -3.49
C ALA A 2 7.63 21.78 -2.46
N HIS A 3 8.11 20.67 -1.89
CA HIS A 3 7.43 20.01 -0.79
C HIS A 3 7.31 20.99 0.37
N GLN A 4 6.09 21.21 0.84
CA GLN A 4 5.85 22.04 2.01
C GLN A 4 6.41 21.32 3.24
N VAL A 5 7.32 21.96 3.96
CA VAL A 5 7.89 21.40 5.19
C VAL A 5 6.86 21.57 6.30
N VAL A 6 6.43 20.46 6.90
CA VAL A 6 5.43 20.42 7.97
C VAL A 6 6.10 20.11 9.30
N GLU A 7 5.79 20.88 10.34
CA GLU A 7 6.20 20.60 11.71
C GLU A 7 5.28 19.58 12.37
N LEU A 8 5.87 18.63 13.09
CA LEU A 8 5.14 17.63 13.87
C LEU A 8 5.93 17.22 15.13
N GLU A 9 5.21 16.68 16.11
CA GLU A 9 5.82 16.02 17.26
C GLU A 9 6.33 14.64 16.88
N CYS A 10 7.59 14.32 17.19
CA CYS A 10 8.13 12.99 16.96
C CYS A 10 7.30 11.94 17.70
N PRO A 11 6.74 10.93 17.01
CA PRO A 11 5.89 9.91 17.65
C PRO A 11 6.66 8.99 18.61
N GLY A 12 8.00 9.09 18.64
CA GLY A 12 8.85 8.33 19.56
C GLY A 12 9.15 9.05 20.86
N CYS A 13 9.69 10.27 20.77
CA CYS A 13 10.20 11.01 21.93
C CYS A 13 9.49 12.35 22.19
N GLY A 14 8.55 12.78 21.33
CA GLY A 14 7.82 14.04 21.50
C GLY A 14 8.59 15.30 21.08
N ALA A 15 9.86 15.19 20.60
CA ALA A 15 10.59 16.34 20.13
C ALA A 15 9.93 16.96 18.89
N SER A 16 10.03 18.29 18.75
CA SER A 16 9.60 18.96 17.51
C SER A 16 10.53 18.59 16.37
N VAL A 17 9.96 18.10 15.28
CA VAL A 17 10.66 17.66 14.06
C VAL A 17 9.88 18.13 12.83
N THR A 18 10.51 18.03 11.66
CA THR A 18 9.87 18.43 10.41
C THR A 18 9.82 17.26 9.42
N THR A 19 8.91 17.31 8.45
CA THR A 19 8.81 16.33 7.37
C THR A 19 10.00 16.38 6.39
N SER A 20 10.89 17.39 6.49
CA SER A 20 12.13 17.43 5.72
C SER A 20 13.20 16.45 6.22
N THR A 21 13.07 15.97 7.46
CA THR A 21 13.98 14.97 8.04
C THR A 21 13.39 13.57 7.93
N GLN A 22 14.19 12.60 7.46
CA GLN A 22 13.74 11.22 7.38
C GLN A 22 13.66 10.55 8.75
N HIS A 23 14.57 10.89 9.65
CA HIS A 23 14.67 10.32 10.99
C HIS A 23 14.81 11.40 12.05
N CYS A 24 14.19 11.18 13.20
CA CYS A 24 14.32 12.06 14.36
C CYS A 24 15.77 12.08 14.87
N GLU A 25 16.37 13.25 14.98
CA GLU A 25 17.75 13.43 15.44
C GLU A 25 17.96 12.99 16.90
N TYR A 26 16.90 12.98 17.71
CA TYR A 26 16.97 12.64 19.13
C TYR A 26 16.79 11.15 19.42
N CYS A 27 15.92 10.44 18.68
CA CYS A 27 15.61 9.05 18.99
C CYS A 27 15.73 8.10 17.79
N GLY A 28 16.13 8.59 16.63
CA GLY A 28 16.32 7.79 15.41
C GLY A 28 15.05 7.29 14.75
N ARG A 29 13.84 7.59 15.28
CA ARG A 29 12.58 7.11 14.71
C ARG A 29 12.35 7.77 13.35
N GLN A 30 11.87 6.97 12.39
CA GLN A 30 11.49 7.48 11.07
C GLN A 30 10.30 8.43 11.19
N ILE A 31 10.39 9.60 10.54
CA ILE A 31 9.40 10.69 10.60
C ILE A 31 8.42 10.60 9.43
N VAL A 32 8.90 10.36 8.21
CA VAL A 32 8.04 10.17 7.04
C VAL A 32 8.12 8.72 6.58
N ILE A 33 6.97 8.06 6.53
CA ILE A 33 6.85 6.65 6.11
C ILE A 33 6.52 6.62 4.62
N THR A 34 7.46 6.16 3.83
CA THR A 34 7.31 6.03 2.37
C THR A 34 7.12 4.59 1.91
N THR A 35 7.41 3.62 2.79
CA THR A 35 7.32 2.19 2.49
C THR A 35 6.66 1.42 3.63
N PHE A 36 6.04 0.30 3.32
CA PHE A 36 5.43 -0.56 4.33
C PHE A 36 6.47 -1.20 5.28
N ASN A 37 7.69 -1.41 4.82
CA ASN A 37 8.76 -1.98 5.66
C ASN A 37 9.00 -1.15 6.93
N SER A 38 8.84 0.17 6.86
CA SER A 38 9.00 1.07 8.00
C SER A 38 8.02 0.80 9.15
N VAL A 39 6.85 0.27 8.85
CA VAL A 39 5.80 -0.04 9.86
C VAL A 39 5.64 -1.52 10.13
N ARG A 40 6.27 -2.40 9.35
CA ARG A 40 6.10 -3.86 9.42
C ARG A 40 6.34 -4.41 10.81
N GLY A 41 7.45 -4.04 11.45
CA GLY A 41 7.87 -4.50 12.78
C GLY A 41 7.28 -3.74 13.96
N MET A 42 6.51 -2.68 13.74
CA MET A 42 5.97 -1.85 14.81
C MET A 42 4.81 -2.55 15.54
N THR A 43 4.74 -2.33 16.86
CA THR A 43 3.59 -2.79 17.67
C THR A 43 2.33 -1.96 17.34
N PRO A 44 1.11 -2.48 17.60
CA PRO A 44 -0.11 -1.70 17.43
C PRO A 44 -0.12 -0.38 18.23
N LEU A 45 0.52 -0.37 19.40
CA LEU A 45 0.64 0.83 20.22
C LEU A 45 1.53 1.89 19.54
N ASP A 46 2.67 1.48 19.00
CA ASP A 46 3.58 2.40 18.29
C ASP A 46 2.94 2.95 17.02
N ILE A 47 2.25 2.09 16.27
CA ILE A 47 1.49 2.51 15.07
C ILE A 47 0.42 3.55 15.43
N ASN A 48 -0.32 3.36 16.53
CA ASN A 48 -1.33 4.33 16.96
C ASN A 48 -0.70 5.66 17.38
N LYS A 49 0.46 5.64 18.06
CA LYS A 49 1.20 6.88 18.37
C LYS A 49 1.63 7.61 17.10
N GLN A 50 2.16 6.85 16.12
CA GLN A 50 2.57 7.37 14.82
C GLN A 50 1.38 8.02 14.08
N ALA A 51 0.27 7.30 13.94
CA ALA A 51 -0.95 7.80 13.30
C ALA A 51 -1.51 9.05 13.99
N ASN A 52 -1.43 9.12 15.32
CA ASN A 52 -1.88 10.29 16.08
C ASN A 52 -1.02 11.53 15.81
N ALA A 53 0.31 11.38 15.74
CA ALA A 53 1.21 12.48 15.39
C ALA A 53 0.90 13.02 13.98
N TYR A 54 0.73 12.13 13.00
CA TYR A 54 0.37 12.53 11.63
C TYR A 54 -0.99 13.22 11.57
N ARG A 55 -2.01 12.72 12.27
CA ARG A 55 -3.33 13.37 12.30
C ARG A 55 -3.28 14.79 12.84
N LYS A 56 -2.47 15.05 13.88
CA LYS A 56 -2.27 16.39 14.41
C LYS A 56 -1.63 17.32 13.37
N ALA A 57 -0.57 16.86 12.70
CA ALA A 57 0.11 17.62 11.67
C ALA A 57 -0.80 17.87 10.44
N MET A 58 -1.58 16.89 10.03
CA MET A 58 -2.53 16.99 8.92
C MET A 58 -3.72 17.91 9.21
N ALA A 59 -4.04 18.20 10.47
CA ALA A 59 -5.09 19.17 10.80
C ALA A 59 -4.76 20.59 10.25
N GLN A 60 -3.47 20.89 10.07
CA GLN A 60 -2.98 22.14 9.50
C GLN A 60 -2.58 22.01 8.02
N ASN A 61 -2.25 20.78 7.57
CA ASN A 61 -1.75 20.48 6.23
C ASN A 61 -2.43 19.22 5.65
N PRO A 62 -3.75 19.28 5.35
CA PRO A 62 -4.54 18.08 4.99
C PRO A 62 -4.13 17.45 3.66
N ASP A 63 -3.51 18.19 2.77
CA ASP A 63 -3.16 17.76 1.41
C ASP A 63 -1.66 17.43 1.27
N ASP A 64 -0.90 17.42 2.39
CA ASP A 64 0.50 16.96 2.35
C ASP A 64 0.58 15.47 1.99
N GLN A 65 1.22 15.17 0.87
CA GLN A 65 1.29 13.81 0.31
C GLN A 65 2.12 12.86 1.17
N GLY A 66 3.23 13.35 1.73
CA GLY A 66 4.10 12.54 2.59
C GLY A 66 3.41 12.13 3.88
N LEU A 67 2.64 13.03 4.49
CA LEU A 67 1.82 12.74 5.66
C LEU A 67 0.65 11.82 5.31
N ASN A 68 -0.01 12.02 4.15
CA ASN A 68 -1.07 11.14 3.67
C ASN A 68 -0.54 9.72 3.42
N ALA A 69 0.60 9.55 2.74
CA ALA A 69 1.21 8.22 2.58
C ALA A 69 1.56 7.59 3.95
N SER A 70 2.17 8.38 4.84
CA SER A 70 2.60 7.90 6.17
C SER A 70 1.44 7.39 7.02
N ILE A 71 0.35 8.16 7.10
CA ILE A 71 -0.83 7.74 7.88
C ILE A 71 -1.57 6.57 7.22
N ALA A 72 -1.60 6.51 5.87
CA ALA A 72 -2.19 5.41 5.13
C ALA A 72 -1.50 4.08 5.46
N PHE A 73 -0.16 4.03 5.48
CA PHE A 73 0.60 2.84 5.89
C PHE A 73 0.32 2.45 7.35
N CYS A 74 0.15 3.42 8.25
CA CYS A 74 -0.25 3.13 9.63
C CYS A 74 -1.63 2.46 9.69
N TYR A 75 -2.64 3.04 9.02
CA TYR A 75 -3.98 2.47 9.00
C TYR A 75 -4.04 1.11 8.29
N PHE A 76 -3.28 0.95 7.21
CA PHE A 76 -3.15 -0.33 6.52
C PHE A 76 -2.60 -1.42 7.46
N LYS A 77 -1.52 -1.14 8.19
CA LYS A 77 -0.93 -2.06 9.17
C LYS A 77 -1.93 -2.47 10.26
N LEU A 78 -2.80 -1.54 10.67
CA LEU A 78 -3.90 -1.80 11.62
C LEU A 78 -5.12 -2.48 10.98
N LYS A 79 -5.09 -2.79 9.69
CA LYS A 79 -6.22 -3.31 8.90
C LYS A 79 -7.45 -2.39 8.88
N LEU A 80 -7.25 -1.11 9.11
CA LEU A 80 -8.29 -0.06 9.06
C LEU A 80 -8.42 0.45 7.61
N TYR A 81 -8.77 -0.44 6.69
CA TYR A 81 -8.74 -0.19 5.24
C TYR A 81 -9.61 1.00 4.82
N ASP A 82 -10.79 1.16 5.43
CA ASP A 82 -11.69 2.29 5.13
C ASP A 82 -11.06 3.66 5.46
N LYS A 83 -10.11 3.69 6.42
CA LYS A 83 -9.34 4.88 6.73
C LYS A 83 -8.08 5.00 5.86
N ALA A 84 -7.46 3.88 5.50
CA ALA A 84 -6.23 3.88 4.70
C ALA A 84 -6.49 4.35 3.26
N ILE A 85 -7.58 3.89 2.63
CA ILE A 85 -7.91 4.15 1.22
C ILE A 85 -7.90 5.64 0.88
N PRO A 86 -8.67 6.53 1.54
CA PRO A 86 -8.71 7.94 1.15
C PRO A 86 -7.37 8.65 1.34
N HIS A 87 -6.54 8.21 2.29
CA HIS A 87 -5.21 8.76 2.46
C HIS A 87 -4.22 8.26 1.40
N PHE A 88 -4.32 7.00 0.98
CA PHE A 88 -3.54 6.52 -0.17
C PHE A 88 -3.95 7.23 -1.46
N GLU A 89 -5.26 7.43 -1.69
CA GLU A 89 -5.76 8.16 -2.86
C GLU A 89 -5.19 9.58 -2.90
N LYS A 90 -5.22 10.32 -1.79
CA LYS A 90 -4.58 11.64 -1.70
C LYS A 90 -3.06 11.59 -1.92
N ALA A 91 -2.39 10.56 -1.43
CA ALA A 91 -0.95 10.43 -1.58
C ALA A 91 -0.50 10.22 -3.04
N ILE A 92 -1.38 9.70 -3.90
CA ILE A 92 -1.08 9.45 -5.33
C ILE A 92 -1.59 10.54 -6.27
N GLU A 93 -2.39 11.53 -5.82
CA GLU A 93 -3.00 12.56 -6.68
C GLU A 93 -1.98 13.35 -7.51
N ASP A 94 -0.81 13.67 -6.93
CA ASP A 94 0.25 14.42 -7.62
C ASP A 94 1.63 13.75 -7.55
N ASN A 95 1.73 12.56 -6.96
CA ASN A 95 2.99 11.83 -6.79
C ASN A 95 2.88 10.44 -7.43
N PHE A 96 3.39 10.36 -8.65
CA PHE A 96 3.36 9.15 -9.46
C PHE A 96 4.61 8.25 -9.27
N ASP A 97 5.51 8.58 -8.33
CA ASP A 97 6.83 7.95 -8.26
C ASP A 97 6.91 6.76 -7.29
N ASN A 98 5.90 6.53 -6.45
CA ASN A 98 5.95 5.48 -5.44
C ASN A 98 5.03 4.29 -5.79
N SER A 99 5.60 3.28 -6.44
CA SER A 99 4.90 2.05 -6.83
C SER A 99 4.26 1.31 -5.64
N GLU A 100 4.87 1.38 -4.44
CA GLU A 100 4.34 0.73 -3.24
C GLU A 100 3.01 1.35 -2.79
N THR A 101 2.85 2.66 -2.90
CA THR A 101 1.58 3.34 -2.53
C THR A 101 0.41 2.79 -3.35
N TYR A 102 0.57 2.63 -4.66
CA TYR A 102 -0.44 2.03 -5.53
C TYR A 102 -0.71 0.57 -5.18
N PHE A 103 0.35 -0.21 -4.91
CA PHE A 103 0.22 -1.63 -4.57
C PHE A 103 -0.55 -1.83 -3.26
N TYR A 104 -0.24 -1.07 -2.20
CA TYR A 104 -0.94 -1.19 -0.91
C TYR A 104 -2.35 -0.61 -0.95
N LEU A 105 -2.60 0.41 -1.81
CA LEU A 105 -3.95 0.88 -2.09
C LEU A 105 -4.78 -0.22 -2.76
N ALA A 106 -4.24 -0.90 -3.77
CA ALA A 106 -4.89 -2.03 -4.44
C ALA A 106 -5.24 -3.16 -3.45
N ILE A 107 -4.32 -3.52 -2.53
CA ILE A 107 -4.60 -4.50 -1.46
C ILE A 107 -5.71 -3.99 -0.53
N SER A 108 -5.68 -2.72 -0.14
CA SER A 108 -6.66 -2.11 0.77
C SER A 108 -8.08 -2.19 0.24
N LEU A 109 -8.27 -2.07 -1.07
CA LEU A 109 -9.59 -2.14 -1.72
C LEU A 109 -10.28 -3.50 -1.57
N LEU A 110 -9.52 -4.59 -1.40
CA LEU A 110 -10.09 -5.90 -1.10
C LEU A 110 -10.62 -6.01 0.33
N LYS A 111 -10.15 -5.16 1.26
CA LYS A 111 -10.60 -5.13 2.68
C LYS A 111 -10.58 -6.51 3.36
N GLY A 112 -9.56 -7.33 3.08
CA GLY A 112 -9.45 -8.68 3.61
C GLY A 112 -10.42 -9.72 3.01
N LYS A 113 -11.06 -9.40 1.88
CA LYS A 113 -11.99 -10.30 1.18
C LYS A 113 -11.33 -10.93 -0.04
N LYS A 114 -11.85 -12.08 -0.47
CA LYS A 114 -11.47 -12.69 -1.76
C LYS A 114 -11.91 -11.79 -2.92
N ALA A 115 -11.11 -11.75 -3.98
CA ALA A 115 -11.45 -10.99 -5.18
C ALA A 115 -12.77 -11.47 -5.82
N PHE A 116 -13.08 -12.76 -5.71
CA PHE A 116 -14.36 -13.34 -6.18
C PHE A 116 -15.58 -12.63 -5.60
N LEU A 117 -15.53 -12.20 -4.33
CA LEU A 117 -16.64 -11.54 -3.62
C LEU A 117 -16.68 -10.02 -3.84
N THR A 118 -15.67 -9.47 -4.50
CA THR A 118 -15.53 -8.02 -4.68
C THR A 118 -16.31 -7.56 -5.93
N PRO A 119 -17.03 -6.43 -5.85
CA PRO A 119 -17.76 -5.89 -6.99
C PRO A 119 -16.83 -5.50 -8.16
N ARG A 120 -17.32 -5.66 -9.38
CA ARG A 120 -16.55 -5.41 -10.60
C ARG A 120 -15.92 -4.00 -10.66
N PRO A 121 -16.59 -2.90 -10.33
CA PRO A 121 -15.98 -1.57 -10.36
C PRO A 121 -14.78 -1.43 -9.42
N VAL A 122 -14.79 -2.16 -8.29
CA VAL A 122 -13.65 -2.16 -7.34
C VAL A 122 -12.50 -2.98 -7.91
N ILE A 123 -12.80 -4.10 -8.58
CA ILE A 123 -11.77 -4.91 -9.27
C ILE A 123 -11.10 -4.10 -10.38
N ASP A 124 -11.88 -3.36 -11.17
CA ASP A 124 -11.34 -2.53 -12.25
C ASP A 124 -10.37 -1.46 -11.69
N LYS A 125 -10.70 -0.81 -10.56
CA LYS A 125 -9.79 0.11 -9.85
C LYS A 125 -8.52 -0.60 -9.32
N ILE A 126 -8.66 -1.80 -8.76
CA ILE A 126 -7.50 -2.58 -8.30
C ILE A 126 -6.54 -2.85 -9.46
N GLU A 127 -7.07 -3.24 -10.61
CA GLU A 127 -6.25 -3.50 -11.79
C GLU A 127 -5.58 -2.23 -12.32
N GLU A 128 -6.28 -1.10 -12.32
CA GLU A 128 -5.73 0.21 -12.70
C GLU A 128 -4.54 0.60 -11.79
N TYR A 129 -4.68 0.47 -10.48
CA TYR A 129 -3.60 0.78 -9.55
C TYR A 129 -2.41 -0.21 -9.67
N LEU A 130 -2.68 -1.48 -9.96
CA LEU A 130 -1.61 -2.44 -10.23
C LEU A 130 -0.88 -2.12 -11.54
N ASP A 131 -1.60 -1.68 -12.58
CA ASP A 131 -0.98 -1.24 -13.83
C ASP A 131 -0.09 -0.01 -13.61
N ALA A 132 -0.56 0.97 -12.84
CA ALA A 132 0.25 2.13 -12.45
C ALA A 132 1.51 1.70 -11.66
N ALA A 133 1.37 0.82 -10.67
CA ALA A 133 2.52 0.30 -9.92
C ALA A 133 3.55 -0.39 -10.82
N MET A 134 3.11 -1.22 -11.78
CA MET A 134 3.97 -1.92 -12.73
C MET A 134 4.64 -0.97 -13.74
N MET A 135 3.99 0.14 -14.11
CA MET A 135 4.59 1.16 -14.98
C MET A 135 5.72 1.92 -14.28
N ILE A 136 5.59 2.19 -12.98
CA ILE A 136 6.61 2.85 -12.17
C ILE A 136 7.78 1.89 -11.93
N GLU A 137 7.48 0.68 -11.48
CA GLU A 137 8.48 -0.33 -11.14
C GLU A 137 7.93 -1.75 -11.39
N PRO A 138 8.45 -2.49 -12.37
CA PRO A 138 7.92 -3.81 -12.72
C PRO A 138 8.38 -4.91 -11.76
N LYS A 139 7.85 -4.93 -10.53
CA LYS A 139 8.12 -5.97 -9.53
C LYS A 139 7.28 -7.24 -9.77
N GLY A 140 7.89 -8.42 -9.61
CA GLY A 140 7.21 -9.72 -9.78
C GLY A 140 5.94 -9.86 -8.95
N ILE A 141 5.92 -9.31 -7.73
CA ILE A 141 4.76 -9.38 -6.84
C ILE A 141 3.54 -8.59 -7.37
N TYR A 142 3.73 -7.53 -8.14
CA TYR A 142 2.63 -6.76 -8.72
C TYR A 142 1.93 -7.56 -9.82
N TYR A 143 2.69 -8.19 -10.71
CA TYR A 143 2.17 -9.13 -11.72
C TYR A 143 1.47 -10.32 -11.07
N TYR A 144 2.04 -10.87 -10.00
CA TYR A 144 1.43 -11.99 -9.28
C TYR A 144 0.11 -11.60 -8.61
N PHE A 145 0.03 -10.44 -7.98
CA PHE A 145 -1.22 -9.96 -7.40
C PHE A 145 -2.29 -9.75 -8.49
N LYS A 146 -1.91 -9.18 -9.63
CA LYS A 146 -2.83 -9.07 -10.78
C LYS A 146 -3.25 -10.46 -11.29
N ALA A 147 -2.33 -11.44 -11.32
CA ALA A 147 -2.66 -12.82 -11.66
C ALA A 147 -3.69 -13.42 -10.70
N TYR A 148 -3.55 -13.18 -9.38
CA TYR A 148 -4.55 -13.58 -8.38
C TYR A 148 -5.91 -12.95 -8.67
N ILE A 149 -5.99 -11.65 -8.93
CA ILE A 149 -7.25 -10.96 -9.31
C ILE A 149 -7.86 -11.60 -10.56
N ARG A 150 -7.06 -11.81 -11.61
CA ARG A 150 -7.49 -12.43 -12.88
C ARG A 150 -7.96 -13.87 -12.69
N TYR A 151 -7.34 -14.64 -11.79
CA TYR A 151 -7.80 -15.98 -11.46
C TYR A 151 -9.08 -15.94 -10.61
N ASP A 152 -9.03 -15.32 -9.42
CA ASP A 152 -10.11 -15.46 -8.43
C ASP A 152 -11.39 -14.72 -8.84
N HIS A 153 -11.29 -13.56 -9.50
CA HIS A 153 -12.47 -12.82 -9.96
C HIS A 153 -12.87 -13.16 -11.40
N HIS A 154 -11.94 -13.11 -12.38
CA HIS A 154 -12.32 -13.23 -13.78
C HIS A 154 -12.45 -14.68 -14.23
N TYR A 155 -11.42 -15.51 -14.05
CA TYR A 155 -11.43 -16.89 -14.52
C TYR A 155 -12.52 -17.74 -13.85
N ARG A 156 -12.66 -17.64 -12.52
CA ARG A 156 -13.72 -18.37 -11.78
C ARG A 156 -15.13 -17.92 -12.11
N LYS A 157 -15.31 -16.71 -12.66
CA LYS A 157 -16.59 -16.20 -13.17
C LYS A 157 -16.74 -16.36 -14.68
N SER A 158 -15.84 -17.09 -15.33
CA SER A 158 -15.82 -17.33 -16.77
C SER A 158 -15.70 -16.07 -17.63
N TYR A 159 -15.06 -15.01 -17.09
CA TYR A 159 -14.75 -13.81 -17.89
C TYR A 159 -13.46 -14.05 -18.69
N ASN A 160 -13.55 -13.84 -20.00
CA ASN A 160 -12.36 -13.89 -20.89
C ASN A 160 -11.67 -12.55 -20.89
N VAL A 161 -10.44 -12.49 -20.38
CA VAL A 161 -9.65 -11.25 -20.23
C VAL A 161 -8.20 -11.49 -20.66
N SER A 162 -7.59 -10.48 -21.26
CA SER A 162 -6.19 -10.50 -21.68
C SER A 162 -5.43 -9.35 -20.99
N PRO A 163 -4.19 -9.59 -20.48
CA PRO A 163 -3.58 -10.91 -20.31
C PRO A 163 -4.36 -11.77 -19.30
N ASN A 164 -4.37 -13.09 -19.51
CA ASN A 164 -4.97 -14.01 -18.55
C ASN A 164 -4.02 -14.27 -17.36
N TYR A 165 -4.52 -14.92 -16.30
CA TYR A 165 -3.72 -15.14 -15.09
C TYR A 165 -2.43 -15.95 -15.32
N ARG A 166 -2.42 -16.89 -16.26
CA ARG A 166 -1.22 -17.71 -16.56
C ARG A 166 -0.13 -16.89 -17.23
N GLN A 167 -0.51 -15.99 -18.15
CA GLN A 167 0.43 -15.05 -18.76
C GLN A 167 1.04 -14.11 -17.72
N LEU A 168 0.23 -13.60 -16.78
CA LEU A 168 0.71 -12.76 -15.70
C LEU A 168 1.63 -13.51 -14.72
N LEU A 169 1.39 -14.80 -14.46
CA LEU A 169 2.32 -15.62 -13.66
C LEU A 169 3.69 -15.77 -14.33
N MET A 170 3.72 -15.96 -15.66
CA MET A 170 4.99 -15.99 -16.39
C MET A 170 5.73 -14.65 -16.30
N GLN A 171 5.02 -13.53 -16.44
CA GLN A 171 5.60 -12.19 -16.27
C GLN A 171 6.11 -11.96 -14.85
N ALA A 172 5.38 -12.42 -13.84
CA ALA A 172 5.79 -12.34 -12.45
C ALA A 172 7.13 -13.07 -12.20
N GLN A 173 7.29 -14.28 -12.76
CA GLN A 173 8.53 -15.04 -12.66
C GLN A 173 9.70 -14.32 -13.37
N GLN A 174 9.47 -13.79 -14.57
CA GLN A 174 10.47 -13.00 -15.30
C GLN A 174 10.89 -11.73 -14.56
N ALA A 175 9.96 -11.13 -13.80
CA ALA A 175 10.21 -9.95 -12.97
C ALA A 175 10.74 -10.29 -11.55
N GLY A 176 11.26 -11.51 -11.34
CA GLY A 176 11.96 -11.88 -10.12
C GLY A 176 11.06 -12.19 -8.92
N LEU A 177 9.86 -12.73 -9.13
CA LEU A 177 8.97 -13.14 -8.04
C LEU A 177 9.63 -14.16 -7.10
N SER A 178 9.61 -13.90 -5.80
CA SER A 178 10.05 -14.86 -4.77
C SER A 178 8.87 -15.52 -4.05
N GLN A 179 9.09 -16.72 -3.48
CA GLN A 179 8.07 -17.39 -2.67
C GLN A 179 7.81 -16.65 -1.33
N THR A 180 8.79 -15.88 -0.87
CA THR A 180 8.62 -15.02 0.30
C THR A 180 7.61 -13.92 0.00
N ASP A 181 7.72 -13.24 -1.14
CA ASP A 181 6.79 -12.20 -1.56
C ASP A 181 5.35 -12.73 -1.68
N VAL A 182 5.21 -13.94 -2.25
CA VAL A 182 3.90 -14.60 -2.38
C VAL A 182 3.27 -14.87 -1.02
N ARG A 183 4.04 -15.43 -0.08
CA ARG A 183 3.55 -15.70 1.28
C ARG A 183 3.12 -14.40 1.97
N GLU A 184 3.97 -13.38 1.92
CA GLU A 184 3.67 -12.06 2.51
C GLU A 184 2.42 -11.43 1.90
N LEU A 185 2.22 -11.54 0.59
CA LEU A 185 1.02 -11.04 -0.06
C LEU A 185 -0.25 -11.68 0.52
N TYR A 186 -0.29 -13.01 0.68
CA TYR A 186 -1.49 -13.66 1.23
C TYR A 186 -1.71 -13.35 2.71
N GLU A 187 -0.65 -13.14 3.49
CA GLU A 187 -0.76 -12.63 4.86
C GLU A 187 -1.39 -11.22 4.90
N LEU A 188 -1.00 -10.35 3.97
CA LEU A 188 -1.57 -9.00 3.84
C LEU A 188 -3.01 -9.03 3.35
N LEU A 189 -3.31 -9.88 2.37
CA LEU A 189 -4.67 -10.06 1.83
C LEU A 189 -5.61 -10.69 2.87
N GLY A 190 -5.09 -11.48 3.80
CA GLY A 190 -5.89 -12.20 4.80
C GLY A 190 -6.78 -13.29 4.21
N VAL A 191 -6.39 -13.87 3.06
CA VAL A 191 -7.11 -14.94 2.37
C VAL A 191 -6.19 -16.11 2.07
N ALA A 192 -6.75 -17.31 1.94
CA ALA A 192 -5.98 -18.49 1.55
C ALA A 192 -5.51 -18.39 0.10
N ARG A 193 -4.26 -18.82 -0.13
CA ARG A 193 -3.72 -18.96 -1.49
C ARG A 193 -4.48 -20.06 -2.24
N PRO A 194 -4.94 -19.81 -3.49
CA PRO A 194 -5.49 -20.87 -4.34
C PRO A 194 -4.41 -21.89 -4.75
N ASP A 195 -4.77 -23.18 -4.81
CA ASP A 195 -3.82 -24.27 -5.11
C ASP A 195 -3.16 -24.17 -6.49
N CYS A 196 -3.76 -23.41 -7.40
CA CYS A 196 -3.29 -23.25 -8.78
C CYS A 196 -2.43 -22.00 -9.04
N LEU A 197 -2.12 -21.22 -7.99
CA LEU A 197 -1.31 -20.01 -8.06
C LEU A 197 0.02 -20.11 -7.30
#